data_70896e167d85374351c85d81465b6609
#
_entry.id   70896e167d85374351c85d81465b6609
#
_cell.length_a   1.000
_cell.length_b   1.000
_cell.length_c   1.000
_cell.angle_alpha   90.00
_cell.angle_beta   90.00
_cell.angle_gamma   90.00
#
_symmetry.space_group_name_H-M   'P 1'
#
loop_
_entity.id
_entity.type
_entity.pdbx_description
1 polymer ?
#
loop_
_entity_poly.entity_id
_entity_poly.type
_entity_poly.pdbx_seq_one_letter_code
_entity_poly.pdbx_strand_id
1 'polypeptide(L)'
;MGLVETQAIVLQTYKLADADKIVLCMTEKSGLVRGVARGARRLKSKFGASLEPFTLIQLTFFEKETRELVTIKGAEIVKSYFHASGSSEAFEGLVYILELVREFAPPHHADEKLFRMLRACIDFLAGAPEHAAAVSAYTELWTLKLTGFLPEFKSCGHCGVPLGETFRGQRFISHEGVLWCQDCRKGGSQPLGAEAYRLLSSTRKRAPAEWSLEFEGASEESMRVVSETARRLVRRALEREPRAGRASAAPDA
;
A
#
# COMPACT_ATOMS: atom_id res chain seq x y z
N MET A 1 -13.99 -3.51 -26.62
CA MET A 1 -13.64 -2.11 -26.92
C MET A 1 -14.69 -1.19 -26.31
N GLY A 2 -14.34 -0.28 -25.40
CA GLY A 2 -15.33 0.60 -24.78
C GLY A 2 -14.74 1.84 -24.15
N LEU A 3 -15.61 2.83 -23.95
CA LEU A 3 -15.35 3.96 -23.09
C LEU A 3 -15.62 3.52 -21.65
N VAL A 4 -14.65 3.71 -20.77
CA VAL A 4 -14.74 3.37 -19.34
C VAL A 4 -14.67 4.65 -18.52
N GLU A 5 -15.59 4.76 -17.57
CA GLU A 5 -15.61 5.82 -16.56
C GLU A 5 -15.49 5.22 -15.17
N THR A 6 -14.50 5.70 -14.40
CA THR A 6 -14.19 5.17 -13.07
C THR A 6 -13.47 6.19 -12.22
N GLN A 7 -13.56 6.07 -10.90
CA GLN A 7 -12.64 6.77 -10.02
C GLN A 7 -11.24 6.16 -10.15
N ALA A 8 -10.22 7.01 -10.04
CA ALA A 8 -8.83 6.61 -10.12
C ALA A 8 -7.94 7.47 -9.23
N ILE A 9 -6.89 6.88 -8.69
CA ILE A 9 -5.80 7.59 -8.01
C ILE A 9 -4.60 7.59 -8.94
N VAL A 10 -4.07 8.78 -9.23
CA VAL A 10 -2.87 8.94 -10.05
C VAL A 10 -1.66 8.52 -9.22
N LEU A 11 -1.00 7.44 -9.65
CA LEU A 11 0.18 6.90 -8.95
C LEU A 11 1.47 7.53 -9.46
N GLN A 12 1.60 7.67 -10.77
CA GLN A 12 2.82 8.18 -11.40
C GLN A 12 2.55 8.72 -12.80
N THR A 13 3.37 9.70 -13.21
CA THR A 13 3.32 10.24 -14.57
C THR A 13 4.71 10.27 -15.21
N TYR A 14 4.75 10.07 -16.52
CA TYR A 14 5.97 10.14 -17.31
C TYR A 14 5.77 11.05 -18.51
N LYS A 15 6.83 11.71 -18.94
CA LYS A 15 6.84 12.46 -20.19
C LYS A 15 6.80 11.49 -21.36
N LEU A 16 5.92 11.75 -22.33
CA LEU A 16 5.87 11.04 -23.59
C LEU A 16 5.90 12.06 -24.72
N ALA A 17 6.98 12.08 -25.48
CA ALA A 17 7.24 13.10 -26.49
C ALA A 17 7.08 14.55 -25.95
N ASP A 18 6.87 15.54 -26.83
CA ASP A 18 6.87 16.95 -26.45
C ASP A 18 5.60 17.39 -25.73
N ALA A 19 4.46 16.81 -26.08
CA ALA A 19 3.14 17.29 -25.63
C ALA A 19 2.35 16.31 -24.76
N ASP A 20 2.75 15.06 -24.68
CA ASP A 20 1.96 13.98 -24.09
C ASP A 20 2.52 13.51 -22.75
N LYS A 21 1.66 12.87 -21.94
CA LYS A 21 2.05 12.15 -20.73
C LYS A 21 1.61 10.70 -20.80
N ILE A 22 2.40 9.79 -20.24
CA ILE A 22 1.92 8.48 -19.79
C ILE A 22 1.53 8.64 -18.34
N VAL A 23 0.34 8.16 -17.98
CA VAL A 23 -0.20 8.22 -16.63
C VAL A 23 -0.48 6.81 -16.15
N LEU A 24 -0.01 6.49 -14.96
CA LEU A 24 -0.29 5.25 -14.27
C LEU A 24 -1.29 5.54 -13.15
N CYS A 25 -2.43 4.87 -13.18
CA CYS A 25 -3.50 5.04 -12.21
C CYS A 25 -3.91 3.70 -11.59
N MET A 26 -4.19 3.71 -10.31
CA MET A 26 -5.01 2.67 -9.67
C MET A 26 -6.47 3.06 -9.82
N THR A 27 -7.25 2.26 -10.52
CA THR A 27 -8.67 2.51 -10.80
C THR A 27 -9.56 1.59 -9.98
N GLU A 28 -10.76 2.05 -9.66
CA GLU A 28 -11.73 1.26 -8.92
C GLU A 28 -12.24 0.05 -9.72
N LYS A 29 -12.53 0.27 -11.04
CA LYS A 29 -13.21 -0.74 -11.88
C LYS A 29 -12.29 -1.57 -12.76
N SER A 30 -11.05 -1.13 -13.01
CA SER A 30 -10.15 -1.76 -13.99
C SER A 30 -8.74 -2.05 -13.42
N GLY A 31 -8.54 -1.94 -12.09
CA GLY A 31 -7.24 -2.16 -11.46
C GLY A 31 -6.18 -1.15 -11.90
N LEU A 32 -4.96 -1.62 -12.07
CA LEU A 32 -3.85 -0.78 -12.52
C LEU A 32 -3.95 -0.51 -14.02
N VAL A 33 -4.13 0.75 -14.40
CA VAL A 33 -4.28 1.20 -15.78
C VAL A 33 -3.14 2.14 -16.16
N ARG A 34 -2.53 1.88 -17.30
CA ARG A 34 -1.51 2.74 -17.91
C ARG A 34 -2.06 3.38 -19.18
N GLY A 35 -2.12 4.71 -19.20
CA GLY A 35 -2.79 5.42 -20.29
C GLY A 35 -1.97 6.57 -20.86
N VAL A 36 -2.21 6.89 -22.13
CA VAL A 36 -1.65 8.07 -22.80
C VAL A 36 -2.63 9.22 -22.74
N ALA A 37 -2.21 10.34 -22.16
CA ALA A 37 -2.92 11.61 -22.13
C ALA A 37 -2.31 12.55 -23.18
N ARG A 38 -2.94 12.61 -24.36
CA ARG A 38 -2.45 13.44 -25.47
C ARG A 38 -2.64 14.92 -25.20
N GLY A 39 -1.61 15.70 -25.45
CA GLY A 39 -1.62 17.14 -25.23
C GLY A 39 -1.60 17.55 -23.75
N ALA A 40 -1.34 16.61 -22.82
CA ALA A 40 -1.37 16.86 -21.38
C ALA A 40 -0.30 17.89 -20.91
N ARG A 41 0.77 18.09 -21.70
CA ARG A 41 1.85 19.05 -21.40
C ARG A 41 1.69 20.40 -22.11
N ARG A 42 0.65 20.58 -22.90
CA ARG A 42 0.40 21.87 -23.55
C ARG A 42 -0.07 22.90 -22.53
N LEU A 43 0.28 24.16 -22.73
CA LEU A 43 -0.07 25.27 -21.81
C LEU A 43 -1.59 25.37 -21.57
N LYS A 44 -2.40 25.12 -22.60
CA LYS A 44 -3.87 25.09 -22.51
C LYS A 44 -4.39 23.63 -22.52
N SER A 45 -3.76 22.75 -21.76
CA SER A 45 -4.19 21.35 -21.65
C SER A 45 -5.54 21.28 -20.95
N LYS A 46 -6.44 20.46 -21.48
CA LYS A 46 -7.72 20.15 -20.81
C LYS A 46 -7.58 19.36 -19.52
N PHE A 47 -6.42 18.78 -19.27
CA PHE A 47 -6.17 18.00 -18.08
C PHE A 47 -5.72 18.85 -16.88
N GLY A 48 -5.06 20.01 -17.13
CA GLY A 48 -4.52 20.85 -16.05
C GLY A 48 -3.69 20.04 -15.04
N ALA A 49 -4.00 20.17 -13.76
CA ALA A 49 -3.34 19.46 -12.67
C ALA A 49 -3.95 18.09 -12.36
N SER A 50 -5.00 17.66 -13.08
CA SER A 50 -5.72 16.41 -12.74
C SER A 50 -4.88 15.14 -12.89
N LEU A 51 -3.79 15.21 -13.67
CA LEU A 51 -2.91 14.06 -13.90
C LEU A 51 -1.65 14.09 -13.03
N GLU A 52 -1.59 14.96 -12.03
CA GLU A 52 -0.46 14.94 -11.09
C GLU A 52 -0.62 13.81 -10.07
N PRO A 53 0.49 13.18 -9.62
CA PRO A 53 0.45 12.18 -8.55
C PRO A 53 -0.30 12.68 -7.30
N PHE A 54 -0.80 11.77 -6.49
CA PHE A 54 -1.60 12.07 -5.29
C PHE A 54 -2.94 12.78 -5.58
N THR A 55 -3.50 12.56 -6.78
CA THR A 55 -4.81 13.12 -7.14
C THR A 55 -5.82 12.00 -7.35
N LEU A 56 -6.95 12.09 -6.64
CA LEU A 56 -8.15 11.29 -6.90
C LEU A 56 -8.94 11.98 -8.01
N ILE A 57 -9.21 11.28 -9.08
CA ILE A 57 -9.86 11.80 -10.28
C ILE A 57 -11.06 10.93 -10.71
N GLN A 58 -12.01 11.56 -11.38
CA GLN A 58 -12.94 10.85 -12.25
C GLN A 58 -12.26 10.71 -13.61
N LEU A 59 -11.86 9.47 -13.94
CA LEU A 59 -11.09 9.14 -15.13
C LEU A 59 -12.01 8.58 -16.22
N THR A 60 -11.88 9.12 -17.44
CA THR A 60 -12.51 8.59 -18.64
C THR A 60 -11.43 8.15 -19.62
N PHE A 61 -11.45 6.88 -20.01
CA PHE A 61 -10.49 6.34 -20.97
C PHE A 61 -11.14 5.39 -21.96
N PHE A 62 -10.47 5.22 -23.09
CA PHE A 62 -10.88 4.27 -24.13
C PHE A 62 -9.92 3.09 -24.13
N GLU A 63 -10.46 1.89 -23.95
CA GLU A 63 -9.73 0.63 -23.92
C GLU A 63 -9.85 -0.11 -25.24
N LYS A 64 -8.71 -0.62 -25.75
CA LYS A 64 -8.64 -1.51 -26.92
C LYS A 64 -8.00 -2.82 -26.47
N GLU A 65 -8.64 -3.94 -26.77
CA GLU A 65 -8.17 -5.29 -26.42
C GLU A 65 -6.73 -5.62 -26.89
N THR A 66 -6.27 -4.94 -27.95
CA THR A 66 -4.95 -5.19 -28.56
C THR A 66 -3.85 -4.29 -28.05
N ARG A 67 -4.09 -3.43 -27.04
CA ARG A 67 -3.09 -2.45 -26.57
C ARG A 67 -3.00 -2.42 -25.07
N GLU A 68 -1.77 -2.51 -24.57
CA GLU A 68 -1.44 -2.34 -23.14
C GLU A 68 -1.71 -0.92 -22.62
N LEU A 69 -1.61 0.09 -23.51
CA LEU A 69 -1.84 1.49 -23.15
C LEU A 69 -3.22 1.94 -23.58
N VAL A 70 -4.03 2.34 -22.62
CA VAL A 70 -5.33 2.97 -22.91
C VAL A 70 -5.17 4.42 -23.37
N THR A 71 -6.20 4.97 -24.01
CA THR A 71 -6.22 6.40 -24.38
C THR A 71 -7.06 7.18 -23.38
N ILE A 72 -6.44 8.04 -22.57
CA ILE A 72 -7.13 8.93 -21.63
C ILE A 72 -7.89 10.01 -22.41
N LYS A 73 -9.20 10.08 -22.18
CA LYS A 73 -10.10 11.04 -22.83
C LYS A 73 -10.45 12.21 -21.94
N GLY A 74 -10.55 11.99 -20.63
CA GLY A 74 -10.87 13.00 -19.62
C GLY A 74 -10.32 12.60 -18.25
N ALA A 75 -10.07 13.60 -17.41
CA ALA A 75 -9.70 13.46 -16.02
C ALA A 75 -10.18 14.70 -15.26
N GLU A 76 -11.12 14.52 -14.33
CA GLU A 76 -11.66 15.59 -13.50
C GLU A 76 -11.22 15.38 -12.06
N ILE A 77 -10.73 16.43 -11.39
CA ILE A 77 -10.26 16.33 -10.01
C ILE A 77 -11.47 16.13 -9.08
N VAL A 78 -11.45 15.02 -8.34
CA VAL A 78 -12.37 14.78 -7.22
C VAL A 78 -11.76 15.34 -5.93
N LYS A 79 -10.48 15.02 -5.68
CA LYS A 79 -9.73 15.49 -4.52
C LYS A 79 -8.23 15.49 -4.83
N SER A 80 -7.54 16.55 -4.46
CA SER A 80 -6.08 16.61 -4.52
C SER A 80 -5.49 16.47 -3.12
N TYR A 81 -4.48 15.63 -2.99
CA TYR A 81 -3.74 15.42 -1.75
C TYR A 81 -2.37 16.11 -1.78
N PHE A 82 -2.16 16.97 -2.76
CA PHE A 82 -0.88 17.68 -2.94
C PHE A 82 -0.49 18.53 -1.72
N HIS A 83 -1.48 19.03 -0.95
CA HIS A 83 -1.22 19.75 0.30
C HIS A 83 -0.47 18.91 1.34
N ALA A 84 -0.60 17.60 1.34
CA ALA A 84 0.15 16.71 2.23
C ALA A 84 1.66 16.72 1.94
N SER A 85 2.10 17.17 0.75
CA SER A 85 3.51 17.33 0.42
C SER A 85 4.21 18.48 1.19
N GLY A 86 3.47 19.24 1.98
CA GLY A 86 4.03 20.21 2.92
C GLY A 86 4.72 19.60 4.14
N SER A 87 4.45 18.32 4.45
CA SER A 87 5.16 17.52 5.45
C SER A 87 6.08 16.53 4.74
N SER A 88 7.36 16.48 5.14
CA SER A 88 8.34 15.54 4.59
C SER A 88 7.91 14.10 4.84
N GLU A 89 7.46 13.81 6.07
CA GLU A 89 7.03 12.49 6.50
C GLU A 89 5.81 12.00 5.73
N ALA A 90 4.81 12.87 5.57
CA ALA A 90 3.61 12.55 4.79
C ALA A 90 3.94 12.33 3.32
N PHE A 91 4.80 13.16 2.74
CA PHE A 91 5.23 13.01 1.34
C PHE A 91 5.95 11.69 1.10
N GLU A 92 6.92 11.36 1.96
CA GLU A 92 7.64 10.07 1.89
C GLU A 92 6.68 8.89 2.06
N GLY A 93 5.77 8.97 3.04
CA GLY A 93 4.74 7.96 3.24
C GLY A 93 3.83 7.78 2.02
N LEU A 94 3.36 8.87 1.42
CA LEU A 94 2.54 8.84 0.21
C LEU A 94 3.29 8.22 -0.97
N VAL A 95 4.53 8.64 -1.22
CA VAL A 95 5.37 8.08 -2.31
C VAL A 95 5.56 6.58 -2.11
N TYR A 96 5.84 6.15 -0.87
CA TYR A 96 6.03 4.75 -0.53
C TYR A 96 4.75 3.91 -0.75
N ILE A 97 3.60 4.40 -0.27
CA ILE A 97 2.30 3.74 -0.43
C ILE A 97 1.94 3.57 -1.91
N LEU A 98 2.13 4.61 -2.72
CA LEU A 98 1.85 4.54 -4.16
C LEU A 98 2.80 3.56 -4.86
N GLU A 99 4.07 3.51 -4.45
CA GLU A 99 5.00 2.52 -5.00
C GLU A 99 4.57 1.09 -4.67
N LEU A 100 4.21 0.79 -3.42
CA LEU A 100 3.73 -0.54 -3.03
C LEU A 100 2.53 -0.97 -3.87
N VAL A 101 1.54 -0.09 -4.01
CA VAL A 101 0.36 -0.43 -4.82
C VAL A 101 0.74 -0.67 -6.29
N ARG A 102 1.63 0.15 -6.87
CA ARG A 102 2.12 -0.04 -8.23
C ARG A 102 2.81 -1.39 -8.44
N GLU A 103 3.59 -1.84 -7.46
CA GLU A 103 4.35 -3.08 -7.54
C GLU A 103 3.47 -4.34 -7.37
N PHE A 104 2.42 -4.23 -6.57
CA PHE A 104 1.59 -5.38 -6.21
C PHE A 104 0.24 -5.43 -6.95
N ALA A 105 -0.27 -4.31 -7.46
CA ALA A 105 -1.55 -4.29 -8.13
C ALA A 105 -1.49 -5.03 -9.48
N PRO A 106 -2.42 -5.96 -9.73
CA PRO A 106 -2.48 -6.64 -11.01
C PRO A 106 -2.91 -5.65 -12.10
N PRO A 107 -2.25 -5.67 -13.27
CA PRO A 107 -2.66 -4.84 -14.40
C PRO A 107 -3.99 -5.31 -14.95
N HIS A 108 -4.87 -4.37 -15.31
CA HIS A 108 -6.18 -4.60 -15.95
C HIS A 108 -7.10 -5.58 -15.21
N HIS A 109 -6.90 -5.75 -13.92
CA HIS A 109 -7.75 -6.59 -13.08
C HIS A 109 -8.29 -5.78 -11.90
N ALA A 110 -9.60 -5.59 -11.84
CA ALA A 110 -10.24 -4.82 -10.79
C ALA A 110 -9.97 -5.43 -9.40
N ASP A 111 -9.43 -4.62 -8.50
CA ASP A 111 -9.33 -4.95 -7.08
C ASP A 111 -9.90 -3.79 -6.26
N GLU A 112 -11.21 -3.83 -6.04
CA GLU A 112 -11.94 -2.82 -5.28
C GLU A 112 -11.43 -2.69 -3.85
N LYS A 113 -10.96 -3.80 -3.24
CA LYS A 113 -10.43 -3.78 -1.87
C LYS A 113 -9.12 -3.03 -1.81
N LEU A 114 -8.23 -3.27 -2.77
CA LEU A 114 -6.95 -2.56 -2.88
C LEU A 114 -7.18 -1.06 -3.15
N PHE A 115 -8.11 -0.72 -4.05
CA PHE A 115 -8.47 0.67 -4.33
C PHE A 115 -9.01 1.39 -3.08
N ARG A 116 -9.96 0.77 -2.36
CA ARG A 116 -10.54 1.35 -1.13
C ARG A 116 -9.52 1.48 -0.02
N MET A 117 -8.65 0.48 0.16
CA MET A 117 -7.56 0.53 1.14
C MET A 117 -6.61 1.68 0.82
N LEU A 118 -6.13 1.78 -0.43
CA LEU A 118 -5.26 2.86 -0.87
C LEU A 118 -5.88 4.24 -0.60
N ARG A 119 -7.13 4.42 -1.02
CA ARG A 119 -7.86 5.67 -0.79
C ARG A 119 -7.95 6.03 0.70
N ALA A 120 -8.32 5.06 1.54
CA ALA A 120 -8.44 5.29 2.99
C ALA A 120 -7.09 5.63 3.64
N CYS A 121 -6.00 5.00 3.21
CA CYS A 121 -4.64 5.31 3.67
C CYS A 121 -4.21 6.73 3.28
N ILE A 122 -4.44 7.13 2.03
CA ILE A 122 -4.10 8.47 1.55
C ILE A 122 -4.97 9.53 2.22
N ASP A 123 -6.28 9.28 2.36
CA ASP A 123 -7.20 10.20 3.04
C ASP A 123 -6.77 10.45 4.49
N PHE A 124 -6.41 9.40 5.22
CA PHE A 124 -5.96 9.51 6.61
C PHE A 124 -4.61 10.21 6.71
N LEU A 125 -3.62 9.79 5.94
CA LEU A 125 -2.28 10.37 5.97
C LEU A 125 -2.24 11.85 5.58
N ALA A 126 -3.11 12.27 4.67
CA ALA A 126 -3.20 13.67 4.26
C ALA A 126 -3.77 14.59 5.37
N GLY A 127 -4.55 14.05 6.29
CA GLY A 127 -5.09 14.77 7.45
C GLY A 127 -4.27 14.64 8.73
N ALA A 128 -3.40 13.63 8.81
CA ALA A 128 -2.63 13.27 9.99
C ALA A 128 -1.22 12.77 9.58
N PRO A 129 -0.34 13.68 9.13
CA PRO A 129 0.99 13.36 8.59
C PRO A 129 1.92 12.63 9.56
N GLU A 130 1.76 12.85 10.85
CA GLU A 130 2.51 12.22 11.93
C GLU A 130 2.37 10.70 11.96
N HIS A 131 1.32 10.15 11.37
CA HIS A 131 1.08 8.70 11.32
C HIS A 131 1.73 8.00 10.11
N ALA A 132 2.62 8.65 9.39
CA ALA A 132 3.19 8.13 8.13
C ALA A 132 3.85 6.75 8.28
N ALA A 133 4.57 6.50 9.36
CA ALA A 133 5.21 5.23 9.62
C ALA A 133 4.19 4.10 9.87
N ALA A 134 3.15 4.39 10.66
CA ALA A 134 2.08 3.43 10.95
C ALA A 134 1.26 3.10 9.70
N VAL A 135 0.87 4.11 8.92
CA VAL A 135 0.11 3.93 7.66
C VAL A 135 0.94 3.15 6.63
N SER A 136 2.25 3.37 6.57
CA SER A 136 3.15 2.59 5.71
C SER A 136 3.16 1.11 6.10
N ALA A 137 3.30 0.80 7.41
CA ALA A 137 3.24 -0.58 7.91
C ALA A 137 1.88 -1.24 7.65
N TYR A 138 0.81 -0.51 7.86
CA TYR A 138 -0.54 -0.97 7.54
C TYR A 138 -0.69 -1.33 6.06
N THR A 139 -0.21 -0.46 5.17
CA THR A 139 -0.27 -0.67 3.72
C THR A 139 0.55 -1.89 3.29
N GLU A 140 1.75 -2.07 3.85
CA GLU A 140 2.57 -3.27 3.64
C GLU A 140 1.80 -4.55 3.96
N LEU A 141 1.24 -4.63 5.17
CA LEU A 141 0.51 -5.80 5.64
C LEU A 141 -0.76 -6.07 4.81
N TRP A 142 -1.51 -5.02 4.46
CA TRP A 142 -2.70 -5.15 3.63
C TRP A 142 -2.38 -5.60 2.20
N THR A 143 -1.38 -5.00 1.58
CA THR A 143 -0.93 -5.35 0.23
C THR A 143 -0.46 -6.80 0.19
N LEU A 144 0.38 -7.22 1.13
CA LEU A 144 0.82 -8.60 1.26
C LEU A 144 -0.37 -9.56 1.47
N LYS A 145 -1.39 -9.13 2.19
CA LYS A 145 -2.58 -9.96 2.43
C LYS A 145 -3.44 -10.12 1.20
N LEU A 146 -3.70 -9.05 0.46
CA LEU A 146 -4.50 -9.09 -0.76
C LEU A 146 -3.84 -9.94 -1.85
N THR A 147 -2.52 -9.91 -1.91
CA THR A 147 -1.73 -10.65 -2.91
C THR A 147 -1.34 -12.06 -2.46
N GLY A 148 -1.73 -12.47 -1.25
CA GLY A 148 -1.47 -13.83 -0.74
C GLY A 148 -0.07 -14.06 -0.17
N PHE A 149 0.76 -13.03 -0.08
CA PHE A 149 2.11 -13.14 0.49
C PHE A 149 2.17 -13.04 2.01
N LEU A 150 1.09 -12.54 2.67
CA LEU A 150 1.04 -12.51 4.13
C LEU A 150 0.66 -13.88 4.67
N PRO A 151 1.51 -14.51 5.50
CA PRO A 151 1.17 -15.77 6.15
C PRO A 151 -0.06 -15.66 7.05
N GLU A 152 -0.75 -16.77 7.26
CA GLU A 152 -1.85 -16.81 8.23
C GLU A 152 -1.30 -16.94 9.64
N PHE A 153 -1.60 -15.97 10.51
CA PHE A 153 -1.17 -15.94 11.90
C PHE A 153 -2.17 -16.70 12.80
N LYS A 154 -2.44 -17.98 12.49
CA LYS A 154 -3.46 -18.78 13.20
C LYS A 154 -2.90 -19.91 14.04
N SER A 155 -1.93 -20.64 13.51
CA SER A 155 -1.43 -21.87 14.11
C SER A 155 0.07 -22.05 13.92
N CYS A 156 0.67 -22.93 14.68
CA CYS A 156 2.06 -23.34 14.53
C CYS A 156 2.28 -23.99 13.17
N GLY A 157 3.26 -23.53 12.40
CA GLY A 157 3.58 -24.04 11.08
C GLY A 157 4.13 -25.47 11.03
N HIS A 158 4.37 -26.11 12.21
CA HIS A 158 4.83 -27.50 12.30
C HIS A 158 3.77 -28.43 12.87
N CYS A 159 3.34 -28.17 14.11
CA CYS A 159 2.41 -29.08 14.80
C CYS A 159 0.93 -28.69 14.66
N GLY A 160 0.63 -27.53 14.03
CA GLY A 160 -0.73 -27.09 13.81
C GLY A 160 -1.46 -26.56 15.06
N VAL A 161 -0.83 -26.55 16.25
CA VAL A 161 -1.49 -26.06 17.47
C VAL A 161 -1.96 -24.60 17.23
N PRO A 162 -3.21 -24.27 17.62
CA PRO A 162 -3.72 -22.92 17.48
C PRO A 162 -2.90 -21.92 18.32
N LEU A 163 -2.44 -20.85 17.69
CA LEU A 163 -1.67 -19.77 18.31
C LEU A 163 -2.45 -18.46 18.34
N GLY A 164 -3.79 -18.52 18.30
CA GLY A 164 -4.69 -17.38 18.33
C GLY A 164 -4.60 -16.52 19.60
N GLU A 165 -5.46 -15.52 19.73
CA GLU A 165 -5.46 -14.56 20.85
C GLU A 165 -5.59 -15.24 22.23
N THR A 166 -6.28 -16.36 22.31
CA THR A 166 -6.48 -17.13 23.54
C THR A 166 -5.28 -18.00 23.94
N PHE A 167 -4.27 -18.13 23.07
CA PHE A 167 -3.08 -18.90 23.36
C PHE A 167 -2.24 -18.24 24.47
N ARG A 168 -1.93 -18.97 25.53
CA ARG A 168 -1.23 -18.49 26.72
C ARG A 168 0.28 -18.75 26.72
N GLY A 169 0.77 -19.54 25.76
CA GLY A 169 2.20 -19.84 25.62
C GLY A 169 2.95 -18.77 24.83
N GLN A 170 4.27 -18.95 24.73
CA GLN A 170 5.13 -18.08 23.98
C GLN A 170 5.02 -18.39 22.48
N ARG A 171 4.84 -17.34 21.67
CA ARG A 171 4.86 -17.38 20.20
C ARG A 171 6.20 -16.95 19.66
N PHE A 172 6.56 -17.52 18.54
CA PHE A 172 7.75 -17.10 17.78
C PHE A 172 7.35 -16.90 16.33
N ILE A 173 8.08 -16.01 15.64
CA ILE A 173 7.90 -15.76 14.22
C ILE A 173 9.24 -15.94 13.49
N SER A 174 9.21 -16.70 12.38
CA SER A 174 10.39 -16.89 11.55
C SER A 174 10.64 -15.71 10.60
N HIS A 175 11.77 -15.74 9.90
CA HIS A 175 12.05 -14.76 8.84
C HIS A 175 11.05 -14.83 7.67
N GLU A 176 10.42 -15.97 7.44
CA GLU A 176 9.37 -16.14 6.44
C GLU A 176 7.97 -15.75 6.95
N GLY A 177 7.85 -15.29 8.19
CA GLY A 177 6.58 -14.93 8.80
C GLY A 177 5.76 -16.11 9.33
N VAL A 178 6.35 -17.32 9.37
CA VAL A 178 5.68 -18.51 9.91
C VAL A 178 5.67 -18.46 11.44
N LEU A 179 4.50 -18.74 12.04
CA LEU A 179 4.37 -18.85 13.49
C LEU A 179 4.85 -20.21 14.00
N TRP A 180 5.51 -20.19 15.15
CA TRP A 180 5.98 -21.35 15.88
C TRP A 180 5.52 -21.29 17.34
N CYS A 181 5.12 -22.44 17.90
CA CYS A 181 5.02 -22.62 19.35
C CYS A 181 6.42 -22.82 19.96
N GLN A 182 6.52 -22.77 21.26
CA GLN A 182 7.78 -22.91 21.99
C GLN A 182 8.50 -24.24 21.67
N ASP A 183 7.75 -25.33 21.54
CA ASP A 183 8.31 -26.67 21.32
C ASP A 183 8.78 -26.90 19.89
N CYS A 184 8.20 -26.17 18.94
CA CYS A 184 8.49 -26.33 17.51
C CYS A 184 9.39 -25.23 16.94
N ARG A 185 9.78 -24.23 17.75
CA ARG A 185 10.58 -23.10 17.27
C ARG A 185 11.87 -23.57 16.61
N LYS A 186 12.21 -22.96 15.48
CA LYS A 186 13.47 -23.17 14.77
C LYS A 186 14.45 -22.05 15.09
N GLY A 187 15.74 -22.33 14.92
CA GLY A 187 16.79 -21.33 15.01
C GLY A 187 16.51 -20.16 14.08
N GLY A 188 16.83 -18.91 14.53
CA GLY A 188 16.54 -17.68 13.78
C GLY A 188 15.11 -17.16 13.91
N SER A 189 14.19 -17.85 14.61
CA SER A 189 12.88 -17.29 14.95
C SER A 189 12.98 -16.35 16.15
N GLN A 190 12.26 -15.22 16.08
CA GLN A 190 12.22 -14.22 17.15
C GLN A 190 10.94 -14.36 17.99
N PRO A 191 10.94 -14.00 19.28
CA PRO A 191 9.75 -13.94 20.08
C PRO A 191 8.70 -13.01 19.48
N LEU A 192 7.43 -13.40 19.55
CA LEU A 192 6.30 -12.59 19.10
C LEU A 192 5.37 -12.34 20.30
N GLY A 193 5.47 -11.14 20.87
CA GLY A 193 4.63 -10.68 21.97
C GLY A 193 3.14 -10.60 21.59
N ALA A 194 2.28 -10.54 22.60
CA ALA A 194 0.83 -10.53 22.40
C ALA A 194 0.36 -9.28 21.62
N GLU A 195 0.95 -8.11 21.86
CA GLU A 195 0.63 -6.87 21.12
C GLU A 195 1.02 -6.97 19.65
N ALA A 196 2.26 -7.36 19.36
CA ALA A 196 2.74 -7.53 17.98
C ALA A 196 1.91 -8.58 17.24
N TYR A 197 1.56 -9.69 17.89
CA TYR A 197 0.66 -10.70 17.33
C TYR A 197 -0.71 -10.10 16.98
N ARG A 198 -1.32 -9.33 17.90
CA ARG A 198 -2.62 -8.69 17.69
C ARG A 198 -2.57 -7.71 16.51
N LEU A 199 -1.55 -6.87 16.42
CA LEU A 199 -1.36 -5.94 15.32
C LEU A 199 -1.27 -6.65 13.97
N LEU A 200 -0.43 -7.70 13.86
CA LEU A 200 -0.29 -8.49 12.63
C LEU A 200 -1.58 -9.21 12.23
N SER A 201 -2.34 -9.72 13.20
CA SER A 201 -3.56 -10.48 12.95
C SER A 201 -4.81 -9.63 12.73
N SER A 202 -4.84 -8.39 13.28
CA SER A 202 -6.00 -7.49 13.23
C SER A 202 -6.03 -6.54 12.04
N THR A 203 -4.93 -6.37 11.30
CA THR A 203 -4.80 -5.41 10.20
C THR A 203 -5.98 -5.46 9.22
N ARG A 204 -6.52 -6.64 8.94
CA ARG A 204 -7.66 -6.82 8.02
C ARG A 204 -9.02 -6.39 8.58
N LYS A 205 -9.13 -6.23 9.88
CA LYS A 205 -10.40 -5.99 10.58
C LYS A 205 -10.60 -4.52 10.95
N ARG A 206 -9.59 -3.70 10.72
CA ARG A 206 -9.54 -2.31 11.19
C ARG A 206 -9.29 -1.34 10.04
N ALA A 207 -9.83 -0.14 10.17
CA ALA A 207 -9.52 0.97 9.28
C ALA A 207 -8.07 1.47 9.53
N PRO A 208 -7.44 2.15 8.54
CA PRO A 208 -6.07 2.65 8.70
C PRO A 208 -5.88 3.50 9.96
N ALA A 209 -6.82 4.42 10.24
CA ALA A 209 -6.76 5.28 11.42
C ALA A 209 -6.77 4.49 12.74
N GLU A 210 -7.70 3.56 12.89
CA GLU A 210 -7.81 2.74 14.12
C GLU A 210 -6.56 1.88 14.33
N TRP A 211 -6.08 1.26 13.26
CA TRP A 211 -4.90 0.41 13.33
C TRP A 211 -3.64 1.21 13.63
N SER A 212 -3.49 2.38 13.02
CA SER A 212 -2.33 3.26 13.24
C SER A 212 -2.25 3.73 14.69
N LEU A 213 -3.37 4.15 15.28
CA LEU A 213 -3.42 4.53 16.69
C LEU A 213 -3.10 3.37 17.64
N GLU A 214 -3.58 2.15 17.33
CA GLU A 214 -3.22 0.97 18.12
C GLU A 214 -1.74 0.60 17.99
N PHE A 215 -1.19 0.72 16.76
CA PHE A 215 0.22 0.48 16.50
C PHE A 215 1.13 1.43 17.29
N GLU A 216 0.84 2.72 17.28
CA GLU A 216 1.61 3.74 17.99
C GLU A 216 1.42 3.71 19.51
N GLY A 217 0.29 3.21 19.99
CA GLY A 217 0.05 2.94 21.41
C GLY A 217 0.69 1.65 21.94
N ALA A 218 1.27 0.84 21.06
CA ALA A 218 1.96 -0.39 21.46
C ALA A 218 3.38 -0.11 21.98
N SER A 219 3.99 -1.11 22.62
CA SER A 219 5.39 -1.01 23.05
C SER A 219 6.34 -0.86 21.86
N GLU A 220 7.48 -0.16 22.05
CA GLU A 220 8.50 0.04 21.01
C GLU A 220 8.97 -1.29 20.41
N GLU A 221 9.14 -2.31 21.25
CA GLU A 221 9.48 -3.66 20.80
C GLU A 221 8.41 -4.25 19.87
N SER A 222 7.13 -4.09 20.21
CA SER A 222 6.01 -4.56 19.37
C SER A 222 5.94 -3.82 18.04
N MET A 223 6.09 -2.50 18.05
CA MET A 223 6.17 -1.68 16.83
C MET A 223 7.33 -2.10 15.94
N ARG A 224 8.52 -2.31 16.54
CA ARG A 224 9.71 -2.77 15.82
C ARG A 224 9.49 -4.12 15.17
N VAL A 225 9.01 -5.11 15.92
CA VAL A 225 8.74 -6.47 15.42
C VAL A 225 7.75 -6.47 14.27
N VAL A 226 6.65 -5.71 14.38
CA VAL A 226 5.64 -5.59 13.32
C VAL A 226 6.24 -4.94 12.07
N SER A 227 6.95 -3.82 12.23
CA SER A 227 7.57 -3.08 11.14
C SER A 227 8.62 -3.90 10.40
N GLU A 228 9.51 -4.57 11.11
CA GLU A 228 10.56 -5.41 10.52
C GLU A 228 9.95 -6.62 9.80
N THR A 229 8.90 -7.21 10.39
CA THR A 229 8.20 -8.34 9.76
C THR A 229 7.53 -7.92 8.46
N ALA A 230 6.77 -6.83 8.47
CA ALA A 230 6.09 -6.32 7.27
C ALA A 230 7.09 -5.98 6.15
N ARG A 231 8.14 -5.19 6.47
CA ARG A 231 9.18 -4.81 5.50
C ARG A 231 9.92 -6.02 4.93
N ARG A 232 10.27 -6.99 5.76
CA ARG A 232 10.95 -8.22 5.33
C ARG A 232 10.09 -9.05 4.38
N LEU A 233 8.80 -9.16 4.67
CA LEU A 233 7.86 -9.87 3.80
C LEU A 233 7.65 -9.13 2.46
N VAL A 234 7.59 -7.80 2.46
CA VAL A 234 7.55 -7.00 1.21
C VAL A 234 8.80 -7.24 0.38
N ARG A 235 10.00 -7.16 0.96
CA ARG A 235 11.26 -7.43 0.25
C ARG A 235 11.28 -8.82 -0.38
N ARG A 236 10.81 -9.81 0.37
CA ARG A 236 10.73 -11.18 -0.11
C ARG A 236 9.74 -11.32 -1.28
N ALA A 237 8.57 -10.70 -1.18
CA ALA A 237 7.55 -10.75 -2.22
C ALA A 237 7.98 -10.04 -3.51
N LEU A 238 8.74 -8.96 -3.39
CA LEU A 238 9.28 -8.20 -4.53
C LEU A 238 10.63 -8.72 -5.02
N GLU A 239 11.31 -9.60 -4.27
CA GLU A 239 12.70 -10.05 -4.49
C GLU A 239 13.71 -8.88 -4.53
N ARG A 240 13.34 -7.72 -4.00
CA ARG A 240 14.16 -6.49 -3.91
C ARG A 240 13.61 -5.52 -2.87
N GLU A 241 14.39 -4.48 -2.54
CA GLU A 241 13.89 -3.34 -1.77
C GLU A 241 12.97 -2.46 -2.63
N PRO A 242 11.89 -1.91 -2.06
CA PRO A 242 11.19 -0.78 -2.67
C PRO A 242 12.16 0.38 -2.91
N ARG A 243 11.94 1.13 -3.99
CA ARG A 243 12.81 2.28 -4.35
C ARG A 243 12.56 3.49 -3.45
N ALA A 244 11.31 3.71 -3.09
CA ALA A 244 10.96 4.72 -2.09
C ALA A 244 11.28 4.21 -0.70
N GLY A 245 11.99 5.01 0.09
CA GLY A 245 12.20 4.75 1.51
C GLY A 245 10.86 4.83 2.25
N ARG A 246 10.69 3.99 3.28
CA ARG A 246 9.57 4.11 4.22
C ARG A 246 9.82 5.31 5.12
N ALA A 247 8.79 6.09 5.44
CA ALA A 247 8.86 7.12 6.47
C ALA A 247 9.38 6.51 7.79
N SER A 248 10.43 7.10 8.36
CA SER A 248 11.03 6.62 9.60
C SER A 248 10.13 6.98 10.79
N ALA A 249 9.97 6.05 11.73
CA ALA A 249 9.18 6.30 12.94
C ALA A 249 9.98 7.04 14.04
N ALA A 250 11.29 7.19 13.86
CA ALA A 250 12.15 7.94 14.78
C ALA A 250 13.34 8.56 14.02
N PRO A 251 13.80 9.76 14.39
CA PRO A 251 15.12 10.19 13.98
C PRO A 251 16.14 9.23 14.58
N ASP A 252 17.07 8.77 13.75
CA ASP A 252 18.25 8.04 14.23
C ASP A 252 18.94 8.92 15.28
N ALA A 253 18.97 8.46 16.53
CA ALA A 253 19.63 9.12 17.64
C ALA A 253 21.14 8.83 17.62
#